data_8ca97bef99efbbc9ddbde770a600a359
#
_entry.id   8ca97bef99efbbc9ddbde770a600a359
#
_cell.length_a   1.000
_cell.length_b   1.000
_cell.length_c   1.000
_cell.angle_alpha   90.00
_cell.angle_beta   90.00
_cell.angle_gamma   90.00
#
_symmetry.space_group_name_H-M   'P 1'
#
loop_
_entity.id
_entity.type
_entity.pdbx_description
1 polymer ?
#
loop_
_entity_poly.entity_id
_entity_poly.type
_entity_poly.pdbx_seq_one_letter_code
_entity_poly.pdbx_strand_id
1 'polypeptide(L)'
;MNPSPSPSPSPGDIGVVVIGRNEGPRLIRCLQSFQGRAARCVYVDSGSTDGSAEAAAALGADVVRLDMRQPFTAARARNAGLARLGELGLVEFVQFVDGDCEMLPDWLPMAAAFLRERPDVVAVAGRRRERFPEASVFNRLCDIEWNTPVGEAKAVGGDAMFRAGALRAAGGYRDDLIAGEEPELCVRLRAAGGRVWRLDADMTLHDAAMTRLSQWWRRNVRSGHAFAEGAFLHGGAPELHFVAETRRSVLWAVALPVAILALCLVTPWALALWLVYPLQWLRLGAGFATRGLPIPWEYAAFLVAGRFPEAQGVLKFWAGRLVGHRSTLIEYK
;
A
#
# COMPACT_ATOMS: atom_id res chain seq x y z
N MET A 1 5.41 -11.23 42.05
CA MET A 1 5.89 -9.90 41.68
C MET A 1 5.17 -9.53 40.39
N ASN A 2 4.26 -8.56 40.44
CA ASN A 2 3.64 -8.03 39.22
C ASN A 2 4.73 -7.29 38.41
N PRO A 3 4.88 -7.55 37.11
CA PRO A 3 5.77 -6.76 36.29
C PRO A 3 5.31 -5.29 36.33
N SER A 4 6.23 -4.40 36.61
CA SER A 4 5.96 -2.96 36.54
C SER A 4 5.42 -2.63 35.14
N PRO A 5 4.38 -1.79 35.02
CA PRO A 5 3.86 -1.37 33.72
C PRO A 5 5.00 -0.71 32.93
N SER A 6 5.20 -1.15 31.68
CA SER A 6 6.15 -0.53 30.78
C SER A 6 5.87 0.98 30.72
N PRO A 7 6.90 1.84 30.74
CA PRO A 7 6.68 3.28 30.66
C PRO A 7 5.92 3.62 29.40
N SER A 8 4.89 4.47 29.52
CA SER A 8 4.15 4.98 28.38
C SER A 8 5.13 5.58 27.37
N PRO A 9 4.97 5.30 26.05
CA PRO A 9 5.91 5.80 25.04
C PRO A 9 6.02 7.32 25.15
N SER A 10 7.25 7.81 25.30
CA SER A 10 7.45 9.26 25.27
C SER A 10 7.30 9.74 23.81
N PRO A 11 6.71 10.93 23.58
CA PRO A 11 6.67 11.52 22.24
C PRO A 11 8.06 11.61 21.58
N GLY A 12 9.14 11.62 22.37
CA GLY A 12 10.53 11.68 21.93
C GLY A 12 11.03 10.50 21.11
N ASP A 13 10.32 9.37 21.14
CA ASP A 13 10.79 8.11 20.54
C ASP A 13 10.25 7.87 19.12
N ILE A 14 9.25 8.62 18.68
CA ILE A 14 8.55 8.41 17.42
C ILE A 14 8.76 9.60 16.47
N GLY A 15 9.30 9.34 15.28
CA GLY A 15 9.30 10.27 14.17
C GLY A 15 8.20 9.93 13.16
N VAL A 16 7.56 10.95 12.59
CA VAL A 16 6.53 10.77 11.56
C VAL A 16 7.04 11.33 10.24
N VAL A 17 6.93 10.54 9.18
CA VAL A 17 7.18 10.96 7.79
C VAL A 17 5.84 10.97 7.05
N VAL A 18 5.43 12.15 6.61
CA VAL A 18 4.25 12.36 5.77
C VAL A 18 4.72 12.59 4.35
N ILE A 19 4.13 11.92 3.38
CA ILE A 19 4.39 12.15 1.96
C ILE A 19 3.12 12.63 1.26
N GLY A 20 3.24 13.58 0.31
CA GLY A 20 2.06 14.06 -0.39
C GLY A 20 2.38 14.94 -1.59
N ARG A 21 1.33 15.17 -2.39
CA ARG A 21 1.35 16.12 -3.52
C ARG A 21 -0.05 16.67 -3.73
N ASN A 22 -0.22 17.97 -3.60
CA ASN A 22 -1.51 18.65 -3.79
C ASN A 22 -2.63 18.08 -2.90
N GLU A 23 -2.34 17.85 -1.62
CA GLU A 23 -3.31 17.29 -0.68
C GLU A 23 -4.20 18.35 -0.03
N GLY A 24 -3.77 19.61 -0.02
CA GLY A 24 -4.55 20.74 0.49
C GLY A 24 -5.14 20.51 1.88
N PRO A 25 -6.47 20.62 2.06
CA PRO A 25 -7.10 20.41 3.38
C PRO A 25 -6.92 19.01 3.96
N ARG A 26 -6.67 17.97 3.14
CA ARG A 26 -6.39 16.62 3.63
C ARG A 26 -5.08 16.56 4.39
N LEU A 27 -4.02 17.19 3.85
CA LEU A 27 -2.72 17.29 4.53
C LEU A 27 -2.83 18.00 5.88
N ILE A 28 -3.59 19.09 5.96
CA ILE A 28 -3.81 19.82 7.22
C ILE A 28 -4.43 18.88 8.26
N ARG A 29 -5.47 18.16 7.91
CA ARG A 29 -6.09 17.16 8.81
C ARG A 29 -5.12 16.03 9.19
N CYS A 30 -4.34 15.54 8.23
CA CYS A 30 -3.30 14.54 8.48
C CYS A 30 -2.33 15.04 9.57
N LEU A 31 -1.71 16.20 9.39
CA LEU A 31 -0.73 16.76 10.33
C LEU A 31 -1.33 17.05 11.71
N GLN A 32 -2.54 17.59 11.77
CA GLN A 32 -3.25 17.86 13.02
C GLN A 32 -3.61 16.58 13.78
N SER A 33 -3.83 15.46 13.08
CA SER A 33 -4.30 14.21 13.69
C SER A 33 -3.30 13.59 14.68
N PHE A 34 -2.01 13.89 14.55
CA PHE A 34 -0.95 13.39 15.45
C PHE A 34 -0.13 14.51 16.11
N GLN A 35 -0.55 15.75 16.00
CA GLN A 35 0.13 16.90 16.62
C GLN A 35 0.32 16.69 18.13
N GLY A 36 1.53 16.96 18.62
CA GLY A 36 1.89 16.73 20.03
C GLY A 36 2.11 15.27 20.44
N ARG A 37 1.95 14.31 19.53
CA ARG A 37 2.12 12.85 19.78
C ARG A 37 3.39 12.25 19.18
N ALA A 38 4.09 13.00 18.34
CA ALA A 38 5.37 12.63 17.76
C ALA A 38 6.46 13.61 18.17
N ALA A 39 7.69 13.12 18.29
CA ALA A 39 8.85 13.95 18.58
C ALA A 39 9.16 14.91 17.44
N ARG A 40 9.01 14.41 16.22
CA ARG A 40 9.37 15.10 14.98
C ARG A 40 8.42 14.70 13.88
N CYS A 41 8.07 15.69 13.03
CA CYS A 41 7.30 15.47 11.83
C CYS A 41 8.08 16.01 10.63
N VAL A 42 8.29 15.17 9.63
CA VAL A 42 8.84 15.56 8.33
C VAL A 42 7.75 15.40 7.29
N TYR A 43 7.43 16.48 6.58
CA TYR A 43 6.58 16.43 5.39
C TYR A 43 7.43 16.47 4.14
N VAL A 44 7.27 15.48 3.26
CA VAL A 44 7.96 15.43 1.97
C VAL A 44 7.01 15.83 0.87
N ASP A 45 7.26 17.01 0.33
CA ASP A 45 6.47 17.57 -0.77
C ASP A 45 6.99 17.10 -2.12
N SER A 46 6.10 16.50 -2.90
CA SER A 46 6.41 15.96 -4.24
C SER A 46 5.99 16.92 -5.35
N GLY A 47 6.28 18.22 -5.18
CA GLY A 47 6.01 19.24 -6.17
C GLY A 47 4.57 19.76 -6.15
N SER A 48 4.04 20.05 -4.98
CA SER A 48 2.73 20.69 -4.81
C SER A 48 2.70 22.12 -5.34
N THR A 49 1.53 22.53 -5.85
CA THR A 49 1.25 23.87 -6.38
C THR A 49 0.07 24.55 -5.68
N ASP A 50 -0.47 23.90 -4.64
CA ASP A 50 -1.69 24.30 -3.92
C ASP A 50 -1.41 24.92 -2.52
N GLY A 51 -0.13 25.21 -2.20
CA GLY A 51 0.25 25.73 -0.89
C GLY A 51 0.42 24.67 0.21
N SER A 52 0.39 23.38 -0.13
CA SER A 52 0.55 22.26 0.85
C SER A 52 1.86 22.36 1.62
N ALA A 53 2.98 22.70 0.97
CA ALA A 53 4.29 22.80 1.63
C ALA A 53 4.33 23.92 2.68
N GLU A 54 3.79 25.09 2.35
CA GLU A 54 3.68 26.25 3.23
C GLU A 54 2.75 25.97 4.44
N ALA A 55 1.62 25.30 4.18
CA ALA A 55 0.70 24.88 5.22
C ALA A 55 1.33 23.88 6.19
N ALA A 56 2.11 22.91 5.70
CA ALA A 56 2.83 21.97 6.53
C ALA A 56 3.86 22.66 7.42
N ALA A 57 4.64 23.60 6.86
CA ALA A 57 5.62 24.37 7.63
C ALA A 57 4.95 25.20 8.74
N ALA A 58 3.80 25.83 8.43
CA ALA A 58 3.02 26.61 9.42
C ALA A 58 2.48 25.76 10.58
N LEU A 59 2.27 24.45 10.36
CA LEU A 59 1.89 23.48 11.39
C LEU A 59 3.09 22.86 12.14
N GLY A 60 4.32 23.33 11.85
CA GLY A 60 5.53 22.89 12.55
C GLY A 60 6.19 21.63 11.96
N ALA A 61 5.80 21.18 10.79
CA ALA A 61 6.49 20.11 10.10
C ALA A 61 7.80 20.63 9.48
N ASP A 62 8.85 19.81 9.53
CA ASP A 62 10.07 20.03 8.74
C ASP A 62 9.77 19.62 7.29
N VAL A 63 9.90 20.55 6.34
CA VAL A 63 9.47 20.34 4.96
C VAL A 63 10.66 20.03 4.06
N VAL A 64 10.61 18.86 3.41
CA VAL A 64 11.54 18.45 2.36
C VAL A 64 10.85 18.58 1.00
N ARG A 65 11.37 19.43 0.10
CA ARG A 65 10.90 19.50 -1.28
C ARG A 65 11.72 18.58 -2.17
N LEU A 66 11.08 17.60 -2.80
CA LEU A 66 11.75 16.68 -3.72
C LEU A 66 12.22 17.41 -4.99
N ASP A 67 13.38 17.01 -5.48
CA ASP A 67 13.85 17.43 -6.80
C ASP A 67 13.02 16.73 -7.90
N MET A 68 12.07 17.45 -8.49
CA MET A 68 11.15 16.95 -9.52
C MET A 68 11.80 16.79 -10.91
N ARG A 69 13.08 17.13 -11.07
CA ARG A 69 13.85 16.76 -12.27
C ARG A 69 14.13 15.27 -12.36
N GLN A 70 14.04 14.58 -11.25
CA GLN A 70 14.09 13.11 -11.17
C GLN A 70 12.67 12.54 -11.12
N PRO A 71 12.43 11.34 -11.70
CA PRO A 71 11.12 10.69 -11.63
C PRO A 71 10.64 10.56 -10.18
N PHE A 72 9.38 10.93 -9.97
CA PHE A 72 8.75 10.78 -8.66
C PHE A 72 8.36 9.33 -8.39
N THR A 73 8.63 8.86 -7.16
CA THR A 73 8.06 7.64 -6.58
C THR A 73 7.75 7.88 -5.09
N ALA A 74 6.76 7.17 -4.54
CA ALA A 74 6.46 7.23 -3.12
C ALA A 74 7.64 6.70 -2.28
N ALA A 75 8.35 5.70 -2.77
CA ALA A 75 9.58 5.17 -2.18
C ALA A 75 10.64 6.25 -1.98
N ARG A 76 10.92 7.03 -3.01
CA ARG A 76 11.88 8.13 -2.97
C ARG A 76 11.45 9.23 -1.99
N ALA A 77 10.15 9.53 -1.93
CA ALA A 77 9.62 10.47 -0.95
C ALA A 77 9.82 9.98 0.49
N ARG A 78 9.47 8.71 0.77
CA ARG A 78 9.67 8.10 2.09
C ARG A 78 11.14 8.05 2.50
N ASN A 79 12.06 7.74 1.58
CA ASN A 79 13.49 7.73 1.85
C ASN A 79 14.03 9.14 2.14
N ALA A 80 13.60 10.16 1.41
CA ALA A 80 13.97 11.55 1.69
C ALA A 80 13.50 11.99 3.09
N GLY A 81 12.28 11.62 3.48
CA GLY A 81 11.77 11.87 4.82
C GLY A 81 12.53 11.12 5.91
N LEU A 82 12.89 9.86 5.66
CA LEU A 82 13.70 9.06 6.58
C LEU A 82 15.09 9.65 6.78
N ALA A 83 15.75 10.08 5.70
CA ALA A 83 17.06 10.73 5.77
C ALA A 83 16.96 12.03 6.59
N ARG A 84 15.97 12.87 6.33
CA ARG A 84 15.75 14.11 7.07
C ARG A 84 15.46 13.88 8.55
N LEU A 85 14.66 12.87 8.91
CA LEU A 85 14.48 12.48 10.30
C LEU A 85 15.81 12.11 10.98
N GLY A 86 16.68 11.42 10.27
CA GLY A 86 18.01 11.06 10.77
C GLY A 86 18.90 12.28 11.06
N GLU A 87 18.82 13.33 10.23
CA GLU A 87 19.52 14.61 10.44
C GLU A 87 18.99 15.38 11.66
N LEU A 88 17.67 15.32 11.88
CA LEU A 88 17.04 15.96 13.04
C LEU A 88 17.32 15.24 14.36
N GLY A 89 17.80 14.01 14.31
CA GLY A 89 18.23 13.18 15.41
C GLY A 89 17.57 11.80 15.42
N LEU A 90 18.13 10.89 16.21
CA LEU A 90 17.71 9.51 16.26
C LEU A 90 16.31 9.38 16.90
N VAL A 91 15.48 8.54 16.30
CA VAL A 91 14.20 8.06 16.85
C VAL A 91 14.23 6.53 16.93
N GLU A 92 13.44 5.97 17.84
CA GLU A 92 13.31 4.52 17.98
C GLU A 92 12.44 3.95 16.87
N PHE A 93 11.33 4.65 16.59
CA PHE A 93 10.33 4.25 15.61
C PHE A 93 10.08 5.34 14.56
N VAL A 94 9.79 4.92 13.35
CA VAL A 94 9.36 5.79 12.24
C VAL A 94 7.98 5.35 11.80
N GLN A 95 7.00 6.26 11.89
CA GLN A 95 5.69 6.11 11.29
C GLN A 95 5.69 6.78 9.92
N PHE A 96 5.36 6.04 8.87
CA PHE A 96 4.99 6.62 7.58
C PHE A 96 3.49 6.79 7.50
N VAL A 97 3.04 7.84 6.83
CA VAL A 97 1.62 8.11 6.57
C VAL A 97 1.48 8.92 5.28
N ASP A 98 0.48 8.57 4.46
CA ASP A 98 0.15 9.34 3.26
C ASP A 98 -0.60 10.63 3.65
N GLY A 99 -0.36 11.75 2.97
CA GLY A 99 -0.90 13.08 3.32
C GLY A 99 -2.42 13.21 3.20
N ASP A 100 -3.10 12.21 2.64
CA ASP A 100 -4.56 12.10 2.57
C ASP A 100 -5.15 11.15 3.66
N CYS A 101 -4.34 10.73 4.62
CA CYS A 101 -4.72 9.89 5.74
C CYS A 101 -4.75 10.67 7.05
N GLU A 102 -5.75 10.45 7.89
CA GLU A 102 -5.82 10.95 9.26
C GLU A 102 -5.54 9.82 10.23
N MET A 103 -4.55 10.03 11.09
CA MET A 103 -4.15 9.04 12.08
C MET A 103 -5.12 9.03 13.26
N LEU A 104 -5.51 7.85 13.72
CA LEU A 104 -6.37 7.74 14.89
C LEU A 104 -5.59 7.99 16.19
N PRO A 105 -6.23 8.56 17.23
CA PRO A 105 -5.56 9.08 18.41
C PRO A 105 -4.68 8.08 19.15
N ASP A 106 -5.11 6.81 19.25
CA ASP A 106 -4.45 5.80 20.06
C ASP A 106 -3.39 5.00 19.29
N TRP A 107 -3.26 5.25 17.98
CA TRP A 107 -2.41 4.43 17.13
C TRP A 107 -0.93 4.51 17.49
N LEU A 108 -0.34 5.71 17.54
CA LEU A 108 1.11 5.86 17.78
C LEU A 108 1.56 5.23 19.10
N PRO A 109 0.92 5.49 20.25
CA PRO A 109 1.33 4.87 21.51
C PRO A 109 1.13 3.36 21.51
N MET A 110 0.03 2.85 20.93
CA MET A 110 -0.24 1.41 20.86
C MET A 110 0.79 0.68 19.99
N ALA A 111 1.08 1.20 18.80
CA ALA A 111 2.06 0.62 17.89
C ALA A 111 3.47 0.59 18.50
N ALA A 112 3.89 1.69 19.15
CA ALA A 112 5.18 1.77 19.80
C ALA A 112 5.28 0.81 21.01
N ALA A 113 4.24 0.71 21.83
CA ALA A 113 4.20 -0.24 22.95
C ALA A 113 4.32 -1.68 22.44
N PHE A 114 3.54 -2.05 21.43
CA PHE A 114 3.60 -3.39 20.84
C PHE A 114 5.00 -3.70 20.28
N LEU A 115 5.62 -2.78 19.58
CA LEU A 115 6.97 -2.98 19.08
C LEU A 115 7.98 -3.15 20.22
N ARG A 116 7.86 -2.44 21.35
CA ARG A 116 8.75 -2.63 22.52
C ARG A 116 8.58 -4.00 23.16
N GLU A 117 7.36 -4.48 23.28
CA GLU A 117 7.05 -5.80 23.85
C GLU A 117 7.49 -6.94 22.92
N ARG A 118 7.59 -6.70 21.62
CA ARG A 118 7.91 -7.70 20.60
C ARG A 118 9.17 -7.31 19.80
N PRO A 119 10.38 -7.53 20.35
CA PRO A 119 11.64 -7.18 19.70
C PRO A 119 11.86 -7.86 18.34
N ASP A 120 11.24 -9.01 18.12
CA ASP A 120 11.24 -9.78 16.88
C ASP A 120 10.39 -9.11 15.76
N VAL A 121 9.47 -8.21 16.12
CA VAL A 121 8.65 -7.47 15.15
C VAL A 121 9.34 -6.17 14.76
N VAL A 122 9.51 -5.94 13.45
CA VAL A 122 10.22 -4.79 12.89
C VAL A 122 9.32 -3.79 12.17
N ALA A 123 8.11 -4.22 11.81
CA ALA A 123 7.10 -3.39 11.17
C ALA A 123 5.70 -3.76 11.68
N VAL A 124 4.86 -2.75 11.92
CA VAL A 124 3.49 -2.94 12.38
C VAL A 124 2.55 -1.98 11.65
N ALA A 125 1.39 -2.49 11.27
CA ALA A 125 0.28 -1.70 10.75
C ALA A 125 -1.01 -2.01 11.50
N GLY A 126 -1.92 -1.06 11.50
CA GLY A 126 -3.31 -1.24 11.90
C GLY A 126 -4.23 -1.34 10.67
N ARG A 127 -5.53 -1.25 10.89
CA ARG A 127 -6.51 -1.15 9.83
C ARG A 127 -6.53 0.29 9.27
N ARG A 128 -6.27 0.42 7.99
CA ARG A 128 -6.65 1.61 7.23
C ARG A 128 -8.14 1.50 6.91
N ARG A 129 -8.90 2.53 7.16
CA ARG A 129 -10.33 2.60 6.84
C ARG A 129 -10.60 3.67 5.79
N GLU A 130 -11.55 3.41 4.92
CA GLU A 130 -12.05 4.45 4.04
C GLU A 130 -12.93 5.43 4.82
N ARG A 131 -12.68 6.73 4.66
CA ARG A 131 -13.44 7.80 5.32
C ARG A 131 -14.89 7.88 4.80
N PHE A 132 -15.06 7.70 3.50
CA PHE A 132 -16.34 7.84 2.80
C PHE A 132 -16.69 6.58 2.01
N PRO A 133 -16.88 5.40 2.67
CA PRO A 133 -17.12 4.15 1.95
C PRO A 133 -18.41 4.20 1.13
N GLU A 134 -19.40 5.01 1.55
CA GLU A 134 -20.68 5.13 0.87
C GLU A 134 -20.65 6.08 -0.35
N ALA A 135 -19.57 6.84 -0.56
CA ALA A 135 -19.46 7.79 -1.66
C ALA A 135 -19.39 7.09 -3.03
N SER A 136 -18.88 5.85 -3.07
CA SER A 136 -18.84 5.04 -4.29
C SER A 136 -18.63 3.57 -3.99
N VAL A 137 -18.97 2.70 -4.96
CA VAL A 137 -18.59 1.29 -4.88
C VAL A 137 -17.07 1.10 -4.78
N PHE A 138 -16.28 1.95 -5.42
CA PHE A 138 -14.82 1.84 -5.42
C PHE A 138 -14.21 2.18 -4.05
N ASN A 139 -14.75 3.18 -3.35
CA ASN A 139 -14.35 3.48 -1.97
C ASN A 139 -14.69 2.31 -1.04
N ARG A 140 -15.86 1.70 -1.23
CA ARG A 140 -16.28 0.53 -0.46
C ARG A 140 -15.39 -0.69 -0.71
N LEU A 141 -14.97 -0.90 -1.97
CA LEU A 141 -13.97 -1.93 -2.32
C LEU A 141 -12.64 -1.69 -1.58
N CYS A 142 -12.16 -0.43 -1.53
CA CYS A 142 -10.96 -0.09 -0.78
C CYS A 142 -11.09 -0.44 0.71
N ASP A 143 -12.21 -0.08 1.36
CA ASP A 143 -12.41 -0.39 2.79
C ASP A 143 -12.40 -1.90 3.06
N ILE A 144 -12.98 -2.71 2.16
CA ILE A 144 -12.95 -4.17 2.25
C ILE A 144 -11.52 -4.71 2.07
N GLU A 145 -10.79 -4.24 1.05
CA GLU A 145 -9.42 -4.68 0.74
C GLU A 145 -8.42 -4.35 1.86
N TRP A 146 -8.59 -3.19 2.52
CA TRP A 146 -7.70 -2.76 3.61
C TRP A 146 -7.99 -3.45 4.96
N ASN A 147 -9.06 -4.21 5.05
CA ASN A 147 -9.34 -5.03 6.22
C ASN A 147 -8.58 -6.37 6.13
N THR A 148 -7.27 -6.29 6.25
CA THR A 148 -6.38 -7.45 6.18
C THR A 148 -6.45 -8.28 7.47
N PRO A 149 -6.10 -9.58 7.43
CA PRO A 149 -6.07 -10.44 8.62
C PRO A 149 -5.16 -9.89 9.72
N VAL A 150 -5.63 -9.98 10.96
CA VAL A 150 -4.86 -9.65 12.18
C VAL A 150 -3.80 -10.72 12.44
N GLY A 151 -2.65 -10.32 12.97
CA GLY A 151 -1.55 -11.21 13.32
C GLY A 151 -0.31 -11.00 12.46
N GLU A 152 0.48 -12.05 12.31
CA GLU A 152 1.66 -12.02 11.47
C GLU A 152 1.28 -11.84 10.01
N ALA A 153 1.90 -10.85 9.36
CA ALA A 153 1.60 -10.46 7.99
C ALA A 153 2.85 -10.59 7.10
N LYS A 154 2.63 -10.78 5.80
CA LYS A 154 3.74 -10.75 4.83
C LYS A 154 4.20 -9.34 4.51
N ALA A 155 3.31 -8.36 4.60
CA ALA A 155 3.61 -6.96 4.28
C ALA A 155 2.67 -6.01 5.01
N VAL A 156 3.09 -4.74 5.07
CA VAL A 156 2.27 -3.58 5.42
C VAL A 156 2.02 -2.73 4.17
N GLY A 157 1.11 -1.75 4.27
CA GLY A 157 0.90 -0.72 3.25
C GLY A 157 1.66 0.57 3.57
N GLY A 158 1.30 1.67 2.86
CA GLY A 158 1.95 2.97 2.98
C GLY A 158 1.91 3.59 4.36
N ASP A 159 0.85 3.32 5.13
CA ASP A 159 0.76 3.72 6.54
C ASP A 159 1.25 2.56 7.40
N ALA A 160 2.39 2.73 8.06
CA ALA A 160 2.95 1.72 8.96
C ALA A 160 4.03 2.32 9.86
N MET A 161 4.24 1.69 11.01
CA MET A 161 5.33 2.01 11.93
C MET A 161 6.43 0.96 11.82
N PHE A 162 7.68 1.42 11.77
CA PHE A 162 8.87 0.57 11.66
C PHE A 162 9.85 0.85 12.79
N ARG A 163 10.63 -0.16 13.18
CA ARG A 163 11.87 0.08 13.92
C ARG A 163 12.85 0.82 13.02
N ALA A 164 13.26 2.02 13.45
CA ALA A 164 14.19 2.86 12.67
C ALA A 164 15.51 2.15 12.37
N GLY A 165 16.02 1.36 13.29
CA GLY A 165 17.25 0.57 13.11
C GLY A 165 17.11 -0.48 12.02
N ALA A 166 16.01 -1.27 12.02
CA ALA A 166 15.76 -2.30 11.03
C ALA A 166 15.54 -1.70 9.62
N LEU A 167 14.81 -0.58 9.55
CA LEU A 167 14.57 0.14 8.30
C LEU A 167 15.89 0.65 7.68
N ARG A 168 16.77 1.25 8.49
CA ARG A 168 18.11 1.70 8.04
C ARG A 168 19.01 0.54 7.63
N ALA A 169 19.01 -0.56 8.39
CA ALA A 169 19.80 -1.74 8.06
C ALA A 169 19.34 -2.41 6.75
N ALA A 170 18.05 -2.34 6.44
CA ALA A 170 17.50 -2.80 5.17
C ALA A 170 17.78 -1.84 3.99
N GLY A 171 18.36 -0.65 4.24
CA GLY A 171 18.65 0.35 3.21
C GLY A 171 17.44 1.18 2.77
N GLY A 172 16.35 1.21 3.56
CA GLY A 172 15.13 1.94 3.23
C GLY A 172 14.33 1.31 2.09
N TYR A 173 13.52 2.11 1.43
CA TYR A 173 12.71 1.70 0.27
C TYR A 173 13.55 1.68 -1.03
N ARG A 174 13.11 0.92 -2.01
CA ARG A 174 13.72 0.97 -3.36
C ARG A 174 13.14 2.15 -4.15
N ASP A 175 13.96 3.15 -4.44
CA ASP A 175 13.56 4.39 -5.12
C ASP A 175 13.05 4.18 -6.55
N ASP A 176 13.47 3.10 -7.19
CA ASP A 176 13.16 2.77 -8.57
C ASP A 176 11.77 2.14 -8.76
N LEU A 177 11.12 1.70 -7.67
CA LEU A 177 9.80 1.09 -7.74
C LEU A 177 8.70 2.17 -7.88
N ILE A 178 7.83 1.98 -8.85
CA ILE A 178 6.65 2.86 -9.04
C ILE A 178 5.44 2.43 -8.22
N ALA A 179 5.44 1.19 -7.72
CA ALA A 179 4.43 0.60 -6.85
C ALA A 179 4.95 -0.70 -6.22
N GLY A 180 4.41 -1.07 -5.06
CA GLY A 180 4.79 -2.30 -4.35
C GLY A 180 6.08 -2.15 -3.53
N GLU A 181 6.49 -0.93 -3.26
CA GLU A 181 7.69 -0.60 -2.48
C GLU A 181 7.61 -1.07 -1.03
N GLU A 182 6.42 -1.02 -0.39
CA GLU A 182 6.24 -1.50 0.98
C GLU A 182 6.30 -3.03 1.08
N PRO A 183 5.57 -3.79 0.25
CA PRO A 183 5.72 -5.25 0.21
C PRO A 183 7.15 -5.69 -0.11
N GLU A 184 7.84 -5.01 -1.01
CA GLU A 184 9.24 -5.30 -1.35
C GLU A 184 10.17 -5.09 -0.15
N LEU A 185 10.04 -3.96 0.55
CA LEU A 185 10.77 -3.69 1.79
C LEU A 185 10.49 -4.78 2.84
N CYS A 186 9.24 -5.20 2.99
CA CYS A 186 8.86 -6.27 3.93
C CYS A 186 9.52 -7.61 3.58
N VAL A 187 9.74 -7.92 2.30
CA VAL A 187 10.52 -9.12 1.89
C VAL A 187 11.94 -9.03 2.46
N ARG A 188 12.63 -7.88 2.28
CA ARG A 188 14.01 -7.69 2.79
C ARG A 188 14.07 -7.70 4.32
N LEU A 189 13.11 -7.08 4.99
CA LEU A 189 13.02 -7.09 6.46
C LEU A 189 12.83 -8.51 7.00
N ARG A 190 11.97 -9.33 6.37
CA ARG A 190 11.75 -10.74 6.77
C ARG A 190 12.96 -11.61 6.44
N ALA A 191 13.63 -11.39 5.31
CA ALA A 191 14.87 -12.07 4.97
C ALA A 191 16.01 -11.79 5.99
N ALA A 192 15.98 -10.61 6.63
CA ALA A 192 16.86 -10.26 7.73
C ALA A 192 16.42 -10.81 9.11
N GLY A 193 15.38 -11.64 9.17
CA GLY A 193 14.88 -12.28 10.39
C GLY A 193 13.82 -11.47 11.17
N GLY A 194 13.41 -10.30 10.68
CA GLY A 194 12.35 -9.51 11.28
C GLY A 194 10.95 -10.03 10.94
N ARG A 195 9.99 -9.81 11.85
CA ARG A 195 8.57 -10.15 11.61
C ARG A 195 7.76 -8.87 11.32
N VAL A 196 6.72 -9.02 10.53
CA VAL A 196 5.77 -7.97 10.19
C VAL A 196 4.41 -8.31 10.81
N TRP A 197 3.71 -7.32 11.37
CA TRP A 197 2.50 -7.58 12.13
C TRP A 197 1.34 -6.63 11.79
N ARG A 198 0.12 -7.15 11.78
CA ARG A 198 -1.14 -6.42 11.68
C ARG A 198 -1.84 -6.45 13.04
N LEU A 199 -1.93 -5.29 13.71
CA LEU A 199 -2.65 -5.15 14.98
C LEU A 199 -4.16 -5.12 14.77
N ASP A 200 -4.92 -5.65 15.71
CA ASP A 200 -6.37 -5.50 15.76
C ASP A 200 -6.74 -4.11 16.29
N ALA A 201 -6.42 -3.11 15.49
CA ALA A 201 -6.68 -1.70 15.81
C ALA A 201 -6.88 -0.91 14.52
N ASP A 202 -7.78 0.06 14.56
CA ASP A 202 -7.90 1.05 13.48
C ASP A 202 -6.70 2.00 13.56
N MET A 203 -6.07 2.28 12.42
CA MET A 203 -4.84 3.07 12.32
C MET A 203 -5.10 4.44 11.71
N THR A 204 -5.66 4.45 10.52
CA THR A 204 -5.87 5.67 9.74
C THR A 204 -7.24 5.67 9.07
N LEU A 205 -7.80 6.89 8.88
CA LEU A 205 -8.91 7.16 7.98
C LEU A 205 -8.32 7.74 6.69
N HIS A 206 -8.52 7.07 5.58
CA HIS A 206 -8.03 7.48 4.27
C HIS A 206 -9.18 7.98 3.40
N ASP A 207 -8.95 9.06 2.68
CA ASP A 207 -9.86 9.60 1.66
C ASP A 207 -9.40 9.13 0.27
N ALA A 208 -9.88 7.97 -0.17
CA ALA A 208 -9.52 7.42 -1.47
C ALA A 208 -9.98 8.30 -2.64
N ALA A 209 -11.08 9.04 -2.45
CA ALA A 209 -11.70 9.90 -3.47
C ALA A 209 -11.87 9.20 -4.84
N MET A 210 -12.11 7.88 -4.82
CA MET A 210 -12.24 7.07 -6.03
C MET A 210 -13.70 6.96 -6.43
N THR A 211 -14.10 7.74 -7.43
CA THR A 211 -15.51 7.83 -7.87
C THR A 211 -15.74 7.34 -9.30
N ARG A 212 -14.68 7.03 -10.04
CA ARG A 212 -14.75 6.66 -11.46
C ARG A 212 -14.14 5.29 -11.73
N LEU A 213 -14.73 4.55 -12.64
CA LEU A 213 -14.19 3.27 -13.12
C LEU A 213 -12.77 3.40 -13.67
N SER A 214 -12.44 4.52 -14.31
CA SER A 214 -11.11 4.77 -14.85
C SER A 214 -10.02 4.90 -13.77
N GLN A 215 -10.36 5.42 -12.59
CA GLN A 215 -9.45 5.50 -11.44
C GLN A 215 -9.18 4.08 -10.88
N TRP A 216 -10.27 3.31 -10.69
CA TRP A 216 -10.17 1.91 -10.28
C TRP A 216 -9.35 1.08 -11.29
N TRP A 217 -9.60 1.26 -12.59
CA TRP A 217 -8.85 0.57 -13.64
C TRP A 217 -7.35 0.86 -13.56
N ARG A 218 -6.97 2.15 -13.53
CA ARG A 218 -5.56 2.56 -13.44
C ARG A 218 -4.89 2.07 -12.15
N ARG A 219 -5.60 2.09 -11.02
CA ARG A 219 -5.11 1.52 -9.76
C ARG A 219 -4.77 0.03 -9.93
N ASN A 220 -5.63 -0.75 -10.57
CA ASN A 220 -5.37 -2.17 -10.82
C ASN A 220 -4.26 -2.40 -11.87
N VAL A 221 -4.12 -1.54 -12.88
CA VAL A 221 -2.96 -1.56 -13.79
C VAL A 221 -1.67 -1.34 -13.01
N ARG A 222 -1.64 -0.37 -12.07
CA ARG A 222 -0.50 -0.14 -11.19
C ARG A 222 -0.20 -1.35 -10.32
N SER A 223 -1.23 -1.99 -9.75
CA SER A 223 -1.07 -3.23 -8.97
C SER A 223 -0.50 -4.37 -9.79
N GLY A 224 -1.00 -4.58 -11.02
CA GLY A 224 -0.47 -5.61 -11.92
C GLY A 224 0.99 -5.38 -12.31
N HIS A 225 1.39 -4.12 -12.51
CA HIS A 225 2.80 -3.78 -12.72
C HIS A 225 3.64 -4.15 -11.49
N ALA A 226 3.19 -3.78 -10.29
CA ALA A 226 3.86 -4.13 -9.03
C ALA A 226 3.97 -5.65 -8.82
N PHE A 227 2.94 -6.42 -9.19
CA PHE A 227 2.99 -7.89 -9.11
C PHE A 227 4.07 -8.46 -10.02
N ALA A 228 4.16 -8.00 -11.27
CA ALA A 228 5.17 -8.47 -12.21
C ALA A 228 6.58 -8.08 -11.78
N GLU A 229 6.78 -6.84 -11.33
CA GLU A 229 8.07 -6.33 -10.87
C GLU A 229 8.51 -7.02 -9.58
N GLY A 230 7.62 -7.17 -8.60
CA GLY A 230 7.90 -7.90 -7.35
C GLY A 230 8.21 -9.38 -7.59
N ALA A 231 7.48 -10.05 -8.52
CA ALA A 231 7.78 -11.42 -8.91
C ALA A 231 9.11 -11.53 -9.65
N PHE A 232 9.48 -10.54 -10.44
CA PHE A 232 10.79 -10.50 -11.08
C PHE A 232 11.93 -10.34 -10.07
N LEU A 233 11.75 -9.51 -9.04
CA LEU A 233 12.76 -9.22 -8.02
C LEU A 233 12.90 -10.35 -6.98
N HIS A 234 11.78 -10.88 -6.50
CA HIS A 234 11.74 -11.79 -5.35
C HIS A 234 10.83 -13.02 -5.58
N GLY A 235 10.58 -13.37 -6.84
CA GLY A 235 9.73 -14.53 -7.20
C GLY A 235 10.39 -15.89 -7.02
N GLY A 236 11.66 -15.94 -6.63
CA GLY A 236 12.35 -17.19 -6.28
C GLY A 236 11.86 -17.79 -4.96
N ALA A 237 12.03 -19.12 -4.80
CA ALA A 237 11.77 -19.77 -3.51
C ALA A 237 12.77 -19.29 -2.45
N PRO A 238 12.40 -19.25 -1.18
CA PRO A 238 11.08 -19.66 -0.60
C PRO A 238 10.01 -18.56 -0.68
N GLU A 239 10.35 -17.32 -1.05
CA GLU A 239 9.46 -16.17 -0.93
C GLU A 239 8.28 -16.21 -1.91
N LEU A 240 8.52 -16.53 -3.17
CA LEU A 240 7.53 -16.57 -4.25
C LEU A 240 6.68 -15.29 -4.33
N HIS A 241 7.33 -14.15 -4.05
CA HIS A 241 6.67 -12.85 -3.94
C HIS A 241 5.92 -12.48 -5.21
N PHE A 242 4.62 -12.23 -5.10
CA PHE A 242 3.68 -11.87 -6.18
C PHE A 242 3.63 -12.83 -7.39
N VAL A 243 4.23 -14.03 -7.30
CA VAL A 243 4.19 -15.02 -8.38
C VAL A 243 2.76 -15.52 -8.64
N ALA A 244 2.01 -15.78 -7.57
CA ALA A 244 0.63 -16.26 -7.68
C ALA A 244 -0.30 -15.18 -8.27
N GLU A 245 -0.15 -13.92 -7.86
CA GLU A 245 -0.90 -12.77 -8.36
C GLU A 245 -0.62 -12.56 -9.85
N THR A 246 0.64 -12.52 -10.24
CA THR A 246 1.07 -12.36 -11.64
C THR A 246 0.52 -13.49 -12.52
N ARG A 247 0.69 -14.74 -12.09
CA ARG A 247 0.19 -15.91 -12.85
C ARG A 247 -1.33 -15.89 -12.99
N ARG A 248 -2.04 -15.56 -11.91
CA ARG A 248 -3.50 -15.48 -11.89
C ARG A 248 -4.01 -14.44 -12.85
N SER A 249 -3.44 -13.24 -12.85
CA SER A 249 -3.86 -12.16 -13.74
C SER A 249 -3.62 -12.53 -15.21
N VAL A 250 -2.45 -13.10 -15.55
CA VAL A 250 -2.14 -13.56 -16.91
C VAL A 250 -3.05 -14.72 -17.32
N LEU A 251 -3.27 -15.71 -16.44
CA LEU A 251 -4.12 -16.86 -16.74
C LEU A 251 -5.55 -16.42 -17.08
N TRP A 252 -6.17 -15.62 -16.20
CA TRP A 252 -7.58 -15.25 -16.35
C TRP A 252 -7.82 -14.21 -17.43
N ALA A 253 -6.92 -13.26 -17.65
CA ALA A 253 -7.15 -12.16 -18.59
C ALA A 253 -6.45 -12.31 -19.94
N VAL A 254 -5.52 -13.25 -20.07
CA VAL A 254 -4.78 -13.47 -21.35
C VAL A 254 -4.89 -14.92 -21.81
N ALA A 255 -4.35 -15.87 -21.05
CA ALA A 255 -4.22 -17.24 -21.51
C ALA A 255 -5.59 -17.89 -21.76
N LEU A 256 -6.54 -17.74 -20.83
CA LEU A 256 -7.88 -18.32 -20.96
C LEU A 256 -8.67 -17.70 -22.13
N PRO A 257 -8.80 -16.37 -22.30
CA PRO A 257 -9.43 -15.78 -23.48
C PRO A 257 -8.79 -16.24 -24.81
N VAL A 258 -7.46 -16.25 -24.89
CA VAL A 258 -6.75 -16.67 -26.09
C VAL A 258 -7.05 -18.15 -26.40
N ALA A 259 -7.04 -19.02 -25.39
CA ALA A 259 -7.34 -20.44 -25.57
C ALA A 259 -8.81 -20.64 -26.03
N ILE A 260 -9.78 -19.91 -25.47
CA ILE A 260 -11.19 -19.97 -25.89
C ILE A 260 -11.32 -19.55 -27.36
N LEU A 261 -10.71 -18.41 -27.72
CA LEU A 261 -10.77 -17.92 -29.11
C LEU A 261 -10.12 -18.89 -30.10
N ALA A 262 -8.97 -19.49 -29.74
CA ALA A 262 -8.32 -20.50 -30.56
C ALA A 262 -9.21 -21.76 -30.75
N LEU A 263 -9.86 -22.21 -29.67
CA LEU A 263 -10.81 -23.33 -29.73
C LEU A 263 -12.04 -23.01 -30.58
N CYS A 264 -12.49 -21.76 -30.63
CA CYS A 264 -13.61 -21.35 -31.49
C CYS A 264 -13.30 -21.54 -32.98
N LEU A 265 -12.02 -21.58 -33.39
CA LEU A 265 -11.62 -21.90 -34.75
C LEU A 265 -11.85 -23.38 -35.09
N VAL A 266 -11.92 -24.25 -34.08
CA VAL A 266 -12.16 -25.69 -34.22
C VAL A 266 -13.64 -26.03 -34.04
N THR A 267 -14.29 -25.41 -33.05
CA THR A 267 -15.68 -25.65 -32.77
C THR A 267 -16.36 -24.41 -32.15
N PRO A 268 -17.54 -23.98 -32.69
CA PRO A 268 -18.27 -22.84 -32.12
C PRO A 268 -18.79 -23.09 -30.71
N TRP A 269 -18.94 -24.35 -30.27
CA TRP A 269 -19.32 -24.70 -28.90
C TRP A 269 -18.32 -24.20 -27.86
N ALA A 270 -17.07 -23.91 -28.25
CA ALA A 270 -16.07 -23.30 -27.37
C ALA A 270 -16.48 -21.93 -26.80
N LEU A 271 -17.42 -21.22 -27.45
CA LEU A 271 -18.01 -20.00 -26.89
C LEU A 271 -18.66 -20.21 -25.52
N ALA A 272 -19.18 -21.42 -25.25
CA ALA A 272 -19.71 -21.75 -23.93
C ALA A 272 -18.68 -21.66 -22.80
N LEU A 273 -17.39 -21.78 -23.11
CA LEU A 273 -16.33 -21.63 -22.10
C LEU A 273 -16.24 -20.22 -21.50
N TRP A 274 -16.79 -19.20 -22.17
CA TRP A 274 -16.90 -17.86 -21.57
C TRP A 274 -17.78 -17.85 -20.31
N LEU A 275 -18.64 -18.85 -20.11
CA LEU A 275 -19.43 -19.02 -18.89
C LEU A 275 -18.56 -19.19 -17.64
N VAL A 276 -17.26 -19.49 -17.78
CA VAL A 276 -16.33 -19.57 -16.65
C VAL A 276 -16.30 -18.27 -15.84
N TYR A 277 -16.45 -17.10 -16.48
CA TYR A 277 -16.43 -15.81 -15.78
C TYR A 277 -17.68 -15.58 -14.93
N PRO A 278 -18.91 -15.69 -15.44
CA PRO A 278 -20.10 -15.58 -14.59
C PRO A 278 -20.18 -16.70 -13.56
N LEU A 279 -19.73 -17.93 -13.85
CA LEU A 279 -19.65 -18.99 -12.84
C LEU A 279 -18.66 -18.66 -11.72
N GLN A 280 -17.50 -18.12 -12.06
CA GLN A 280 -16.54 -17.66 -11.04
C GLN A 280 -17.10 -16.49 -10.21
N TRP A 281 -17.79 -15.55 -10.84
CA TRP A 281 -18.49 -14.47 -10.13
C TRP A 281 -19.54 -15.03 -9.15
N LEU A 282 -20.40 -15.95 -9.58
CA LEU A 282 -21.40 -16.59 -8.73
C LEU A 282 -20.74 -17.33 -7.55
N ARG A 283 -19.69 -18.10 -7.82
CA ARG A 283 -18.94 -18.84 -6.79
C ARG A 283 -18.36 -17.91 -5.73
N LEU A 284 -17.69 -16.83 -6.17
CA LEU A 284 -17.08 -15.87 -5.26
C LEU A 284 -18.13 -15.08 -4.49
N GLY A 285 -19.17 -14.59 -5.18
CA GLY A 285 -20.27 -13.83 -4.57
C GLY A 285 -21.01 -14.63 -3.49
N ALA A 286 -21.34 -15.89 -3.77
CA ALA A 286 -21.93 -16.78 -2.77
C ALA A 286 -21.00 -17.01 -1.57
N GLY A 287 -19.69 -17.24 -1.82
CA GLY A 287 -18.72 -17.41 -0.77
C GLY A 287 -18.49 -16.15 0.08
N PHE A 288 -18.60 -14.96 -0.48
CA PHE A 288 -18.52 -13.71 0.28
C PHE A 288 -19.80 -13.42 1.04
N ALA A 289 -20.97 -13.72 0.45
CA ALA A 289 -22.26 -13.57 1.10
C ALA A 289 -22.37 -14.44 2.37
N THR A 290 -21.91 -15.70 2.30
CA THR A 290 -21.88 -16.59 3.48
C THR A 290 -20.94 -16.13 4.58
N ARG A 291 -19.94 -15.31 4.27
CA ARG A 291 -19.01 -14.70 5.24
C ARG A 291 -19.50 -13.34 5.76
N GLY A 292 -20.66 -12.86 5.31
CA GLY A 292 -21.22 -11.57 5.70
C GLY A 292 -20.44 -10.36 5.20
N LEU A 293 -19.71 -10.47 4.08
CA LEU A 293 -19.02 -9.31 3.53
C LEU A 293 -20.04 -8.27 3.03
N PRO A 294 -19.76 -6.98 3.23
CA PRO A 294 -20.52 -5.92 2.55
C PRO A 294 -20.41 -6.07 1.02
N ILE A 295 -21.48 -5.77 0.30
CA ILE A 295 -21.49 -5.79 -1.18
C ILE A 295 -20.85 -7.04 -1.83
N PRO A 296 -21.21 -8.28 -1.44
CA PRO A 296 -20.47 -9.49 -1.81
C PRO A 296 -20.47 -9.74 -3.33
N TRP A 297 -21.55 -9.38 -4.03
CA TRP A 297 -21.70 -9.59 -5.46
C TRP A 297 -20.92 -8.57 -6.28
N GLU A 298 -20.96 -7.31 -5.88
CA GLU A 298 -20.14 -6.24 -6.49
C GLU A 298 -18.64 -6.52 -6.24
N TYR A 299 -18.26 -6.88 -5.02
CA TYR A 299 -16.87 -7.24 -4.70
C TYR A 299 -16.40 -8.41 -5.57
N ALA A 300 -17.20 -9.46 -5.71
CA ALA A 300 -16.89 -10.59 -6.59
C ALA A 300 -16.75 -10.17 -8.07
N ALA A 301 -17.64 -9.31 -8.56
CA ALA A 301 -17.58 -8.81 -9.94
C ALA A 301 -16.28 -8.03 -10.20
N PHE A 302 -15.91 -7.13 -9.29
CA PHE A 302 -14.69 -6.35 -9.40
C PHE A 302 -13.42 -7.19 -9.22
N LEU A 303 -13.45 -8.27 -8.43
CA LEU A 303 -12.35 -9.22 -8.35
C LEU A 303 -12.12 -10.01 -9.65
N VAL A 304 -13.20 -10.40 -10.32
CA VAL A 304 -13.11 -11.07 -11.62
C VAL A 304 -12.65 -10.09 -12.70
N ALA A 305 -13.29 -8.92 -12.78
CA ALA A 305 -12.95 -7.88 -13.76
C ALA A 305 -11.54 -7.32 -13.55
N GLY A 306 -11.06 -7.23 -12.32
CA GLY A 306 -9.75 -6.69 -11.95
C GLY A 306 -8.57 -7.45 -12.57
N ARG A 307 -8.78 -8.73 -12.94
CA ARG A 307 -7.73 -9.51 -13.63
C ARG A 307 -7.29 -8.88 -14.95
N PHE A 308 -8.21 -8.18 -15.65
CA PHE A 308 -7.90 -7.55 -16.94
C PHE A 308 -6.95 -6.34 -16.80
N PRO A 309 -7.25 -5.32 -15.96
CA PRO A 309 -6.30 -4.24 -15.76
C PRO A 309 -5.00 -4.69 -15.05
N GLU A 310 -5.04 -5.68 -14.15
CA GLU A 310 -3.81 -6.27 -13.59
C GLU A 310 -2.94 -6.90 -14.68
N ALA A 311 -3.51 -7.71 -15.58
CA ALA A 311 -2.77 -8.28 -16.70
C ALA A 311 -2.21 -7.20 -17.63
N GLN A 312 -2.94 -6.11 -17.87
CA GLN A 312 -2.43 -4.96 -18.60
C GLN A 312 -1.18 -4.38 -17.92
N GLY A 313 -1.18 -4.29 -16.58
CA GLY A 313 -0.02 -3.87 -15.80
C GLY A 313 1.16 -4.81 -15.94
N VAL A 314 0.92 -6.12 -15.85
CA VAL A 314 1.94 -7.16 -16.06
C VAL A 314 2.57 -7.03 -17.44
N LEU A 315 1.75 -6.87 -18.49
CA LEU A 315 2.24 -6.72 -19.87
C LEU A 315 3.03 -5.42 -20.03
N LYS A 316 2.61 -4.30 -19.41
CA LYS A 316 3.37 -3.05 -19.44
C LYS A 316 4.75 -3.18 -18.80
N PHE A 317 4.86 -3.89 -17.68
CA PHE A 317 6.15 -4.16 -17.04
C PHE A 317 7.09 -4.90 -17.99
N TRP A 318 6.65 -6.02 -18.58
CA TRP A 318 7.48 -6.83 -19.47
C TRP A 318 7.81 -6.11 -20.77
N ALA A 319 6.86 -5.39 -21.37
CA ALA A 319 7.12 -4.57 -22.55
C ALA A 319 8.18 -3.49 -22.26
N GLY A 320 8.06 -2.76 -21.12
CA GLY A 320 9.05 -1.78 -20.70
C GLY A 320 10.46 -2.39 -20.58
N ARG A 321 10.56 -3.57 -19.96
CA ARG A 321 11.85 -4.26 -19.82
C ARG A 321 12.44 -4.69 -21.16
N LEU A 322 11.63 -5.17 -22.10
CA LEU A 322 12.11 -5.59 -23.42
C LEU A 322 12.67 -4.42 -24.25
N VAL A 323 12.09 -3.22 -24.10
CA VAL A 323 12.56 -2.02 -24.82
C VAL A 323 13.55 -1.17 -24.01
N GLY A 324 14.01 -1.65 -22.84
CA GLY A 324 14.96 -0.92 -22.00
C GLY A 324 14.40 0.36 -21.37
N HIS A 325 13.07 0.51 -21.31
CA HIS A 325 12.42 1.71 -20.78
C HIS A 325 12.17 1.58 -19.29
N ARG A 326 12.56 2.59 -18.49
CA ARG A 326 12.16 2.66 -17.07
C ARG A 326 10.68 2.96 -16.98
N SER A 327 9.97 2.24 -16.14
CA SER A 327 8.55 2.45 -15.90
C SER A 327 8.32 3.84 -15.30
N THR A 328 7.30 4.53 -15.79
CA THR A 328 6.84 5.82 -15.23
C THR A 328 5.65 5.57 -14.29
N LEU A 329 5.50 6.46 -13.30
CA LEU A 329 4.40 6.37 -12.33
C LEU A 329 3.04 6.30 -13.04
N ILE A 330 2.20 5.35 -12.64
CA ILE A 330 0.81 5.22 -13.11
C ILE A 330 -0.08 5.95 -12.09
N GLU A 331 -0.38 7.22 -12.37
CA GLU A 331 -1.27 8.02 -11.52
C GLU A 331 -2.73 7.61 -11.74
N TYR A 332 -3.51 7.56 -10.65
CA TYR A 332 -4.94 7.21 -10.69
C TYR A 332 -5.84 8.20 -9.94
N LYS A 333 -5.25 9.15 -9.19
CA LYS A 333 -5.96 10.27 -8.54
C LYS A 333 -6.00 11.49 -9.43
#